data_56835e584ffde74885a3f57b3323fe51
#
_entry.id   56835e584ffde74885a3f57b3323fe51
#
_cell.length_a   1.000
_cell.length_b   1.000
_cell.length_c   1.000
_cell.angle_alpha   90.00
_cell.angle_beta   90.00
_cell.angle_gamma   90.00
#
_symmetry.space_group_name_H-M   'P 1'
#
loop_
_entity.id
_entity.type
_entity.pdbx_description
1 polymer ?
#
loop_
_entity_poly.entity_id
_entity_poly.type
_entity_poly.pdbx_seq_one_letter_code
_entity_poly.pdbx_strand_id
1 'polypeptide(L)'
;MTANEVLVSPGEGSNAIVTHGILLRPGIRVRASSSGLGWRGIAASVQSELPFSGSYDAVSDHLVVLHVGRPARVAGRTAGKLVDKMIPPGHFFLWPGGQSLNVELRDPLETVHFYVKRDLVDAIAREFGFGKVELEPSLGEIDTLIQAVCTEISIRVCRMTESARLAR
;
A
#
# COMPACT_ATOMS: atom_id res chain seq x y z
N MET A 1 -13.90 14.64 10.07
CA MET A 1 -14.65 13.74 9.18
C MET A 1 -13.71 12.63 8.78
N THR A 2 -13.81 11.49 9.43
CA THR A 2 -12.98 10.31 9.27
C THR A 2 -13.48 9.54 8.05
N ALA A 3 -12.82 9.68 6.90
CA ALA A 3 -13.11 8.87 5.73
C ALA A 3 -12.27 7.57 5.80
N ASN A 4 -12.72 6.62 6.61
CA ASN A 4 -12.31 5.23 6.48
C ASN A 4 -13.07 4.62 5.31
N GLU A 5 -12.60 4.81 4.10
CA GLU A 5 -13.22 4.15 2.95
C GLU A 5 -12.55 2.83 2.68
N VAL A 6 -13.36 1.85 2.69
CA VAL A 6 -13.11 0.45 2.45
C VAL A 6 -13.05 0.22 0.94
N LEU A 7 -11.95 -0.28 0.40
CA LEU A 7 -11.91 -0.84 -0.96
C LEU A 7 -12.67 -2.18 -0.95
N VAL A 8 -14.01 -2.11 -0.99
CA VAL A 8 -14.88 -3.31 -0.94
C VAL A 8 -15.79 -3.36 -2.13
N SER A 9 -15.91 -4.56 -2.68
CA SER A 9 -17.11 -4.95 -3.43
C SER A 9 -18.30 -5.08 -2.46
N PRO A 10 -19.49 -4.57 -2.77
CA PRO A 10 -20.65 -4.67 -1.90
C PRO A 10 -21.09 -6.14 -1.80
N GLY A 11 -20.99 -6.69 -0.61
CA GLY A 11 -21.54 -7.98 -0.27
C GLY A 11 -20.57 -8.95 0.37
N GLU A 12 -20.11 -8.69 1.59
CA GLU A 12 -19.78 -9.71 2.59
C GLU A 12 -19.13 -9.02 3.78
N GLY A 13 -19.75 -9.07 4.92
CA GLY A 13 -19.22 -8.60 6.18
C GLY A 13 -17.92 -9.32 6.54
N SER A 14 -17.04 -8.67 7.31
CA SER A 14 -15.81 -9.23 7.92
C SER A 14 -14.56 -9.37 7.02
N ASN A 15 -14.63 -9.25 5.69
CA ASN A 15 -13.48 -9.50 4.81
C ASN A 15 -12.92 -8.24 4.13
N ALA A 16 -13.47 -7.08 4.44
CA ALA A 16 -13.03 -5.80 3.89
C ALA A 16 -11.61 -5.43 4.34
N ILE A 17 -10.81 -4.92 3.42
CA ILE A 17 -9.49 -4.35 3.72
C ILE A 17 -9.68 -2.89 4.14
N VAL A 18 -9.13 -2.54 5.30
CA VAL A 18 -9.19 -1.17 5.82
C VAL A 18 -7.99 -0.38 5.33
N THR A 19 -8.24 0.70 4.62
CA THR A 19 -7.19 1.54 4.04
C THR A 19 -7.12 2.91 4.72
N HIS A 20 -6.00 3.62 4.54
CA HIS A 20 -5.84 5.01 4.98
C HIS A 20 -6.64 6.03 4.14
N GLY A 21 -7.40 5.58 3.13
CA GLY A 21 -8.11 6.48 2.22
C GLY A 21 -7.20 7.31 1.31
N ILE A 22 -5.93 6.92 1.14
CA ILE A 22 -4.96 7.67 0.32
C ILE A 22 -5.46 7.85 -1.10
N LEU A 23 -6.11 6.83 -1.69
CA LEU A 23 -6.62 6.85 -3.07
C LEU A 23 -7.71 7.90 -3.33
N LEU A 24 -8.34 8.41 -2.28
CA LEU A 24 -9.41 9.40 -2.38
C LEU A 24 -8.91 10.84 -2.38
N ARG A 25 -7.60 11.03 -2.24
CA ARG A 25 -7.01 12.36 -2.14
C ARG A 25 -6.95 13.05 -3.50
N PRO A 26 -7.16 14.37 -3.53
CA PRO A 26 -6.83 15.18 -4.69
C PRO A 26 -5.35 14.98 -5.08
N GLY A 27 -5.08 14.86 -6.40
CA GLY A 27 -3.72 14.66 -6.91
C GLY A 27 -3.27 13.21 -7.00
N ILE A 28 -4.12 12.25 -6.62
CA ILE A 28 -3.91 10.83 -6.89
C ILE A 28 -4.59 10.43 -8.19
N ARG A 29 -3.85 9.76 -9.07
CA ARG A 29 -4.38 9.15 -10.29
C ARG A 29 -4.16 7.66 -10.26
N VAL A 30 -5.22 6.90 -9.98
CA VAL A 30 -5.19 5.44 -10.03
C VAL A 30 -5.18 4.98 -11.49
N ARG A 31 -4.20 4.19 -11.87
CA ARG A 31 -4.05 3.57 -13.20
C ARG A 31 -4.71 2.20 -13.26
N ALA A 32 -4.52 1.41 -12.21
CA ALA A 32 -5.10 0.08 -12.05
C ALA A 32 -5.37 -0.20 -10.58
N SER A 33 -6.35 -1.07 -10.30
CA SER A 33 -6.72 -1.45 -8.95
C SER A 33 -7.24 -2.89 -8.94
N SER A 34 -7.01 -3.59 -7.84
CA SER A 34 -7.60 -4.90 -7.59
C SER A 34 -9.07 -4.85 -7.15
N SER A 35 -9.65 -3.65 -7.05
CA SER A 35 -11.07 -3.48 -6.75
C SER A 35 -11.93 -4.19 -7.78
N GLY A 36 -12.87 -5.03 -7.33
CA GLY A 36 -13.72 -5.83 -8.21
C GLY A 36 -13.08 -7.08 -8.81
N LEU A 37 -11.81 -7.41 -8.49
CA LEU A 37 -11.15 -8.63 -8.97
C LEU A 37 -11.37 -9.85 -8.05
N GLY A 38 -12.14 -9.71 -6.98
CA GLY A 38 -12.44 -10.80 -6.06
C GLY A 38 -11.27 -11.24 -5.18
N TRP A 39 -10.21 -10.44 -5.07
CA TRP A 39 -9.07 -10.75 -4.22
C TRP A 39 -9.47 -10.69 -2.75
N ARG A 40 -8.90 -11.60 -1.96
CA ARG A 40 -9.15 -11.68 -0.52
C ARG A 40 -7.85 -11.50 0.25
N GLY A 41 -7.89 -10.71 1.31
CA GLY A 41 -6.74 -10.50 2.19
C GLY A 41 -5.68 -9.52 1.66
N ILE A 42 -5.72 -9.15 0.37
CA ILE A 42 -4.83 -8.18 -0.24
C ILE A 42 -5.63 -7.25 -1.15
N ALA A 43 -5.36 -5.95 -1.07
CA ALA A 43 -5.78 -4.98 -2.07
C ALA A 43 -4.55 -4.30 -2.67
N ALA A 44 -4.58 -4.06 -3.98
CA ALA A 44 -3.48 -3.42 -4.69
C ALA A 44 -3.97 -2.29 -5.59
N SER A 45 -3.18 -1.23 -5.71
CA SER A 45 -3.40 -0.14 -6.66
C SER A 45 -2.09 0.35 -7.24
N VAL A 46 -2.09 0.63 -8.54
CA VAL A 46 -1.00 1.30 -9.26
C VAL A 46 -1.41 2.73 -9.49
N GLN A 47 -0.60 3.68 -9.07
CA GLN A 47 -0.99 5.08 -9.04
C GLN A 47 0.17 6.05 -9.28
N SER A 48 -0.18 7.26 -9.67
CA SER A 48 0.72 8.42 -9.63
C SER A 48 0.17 9.45 -8.65
N GLU A 49 1.07 10.08 -7.92
CA GLU A 49 0.79 10.99 -6.82
C GLU A 49 1.50 12.32 -7.04
N LEU A 50 0.78 13.42 -6.87
CA LEU A 50 1.38 14.74 -6.83
C LEU A 50 1.96 15.02 -5.44
N PRO A 51 2.91 15.96 -5.31
CA PRO A 51 3.47 16.38 -4.02
C PRO A 51 2.37 16.70 -3.01
N PHE A 52 2.54 16.22 -1.78
CA PHE A 52 1.60 16.47 -0.69
C PHE A 52 2.21 16.24 0.68
N SER A 53 1.54 16.74 1.70
CA SER A 53 1.76 16.37 3.10
C SER A 53 0.46 15.85 3.70
N GLY A 54 0.54 14.75 4.44
CA GLY A 54 -0.63 14.13 5.04
C GLY A 54 -0.33 13.37 6.31
N SER A 55 -1.31 13.40 7.21
CA SER A 55 -1.37 12.58 8.42
C SER A 55 -2.61 11.72 8.34
N TYR A 56 -2.46 10.45 8.65
CA TYR A 56 -3.53 9.46 8.59
C TYR A 56 -3.59 8.71 9.90
N ASP A 57 -4.79 8.49 10.38
CA ASP A 57 -5.02 7.67 11.55
C ASP A 57 -4.60 6.22 11.32
N ALA A 58 -4.29 5.54 12.41
CA ALA A 58 -3.96 4.13 12.37
C ALA A 58 -5.12 3.29 11.79
N VAL A 59 -4.78 2.37 10.89
CA VAL A 59 -5.72 1.36 10.38
C VAL A 59 -5.25 -0.04 10.80
N SER A 60 -6.15 -1.03 10.76
CA SER A 60 -5.82 -2.39 11.20
C SER A 60 -4.84 -3.10 10.27
N ASP A 61 -4.94 -2.85 8.98
CA ASP A 61 -4.23 -3.59 7.96
C ASP A 61 -2.87 -2.96 7.63
N HIS A 62 -1.94 -3.77 7.15
CA HIS A 62 -0.59 -3.33 6.81
C HIS A 62 -0.59 -2.66 5.43
N LEU A 63 0.23 -1.62 5.28
CA LEU A 63 0.48 -0.96 4.00
C LEU A 63 1.92 -1.20 3.55
N VAL A 64 2.09 -1.75 2.36
CA VAL A 64 3.37 -1.80 1.65
C VAL A 64 3.26 -0.92 0.41
N VAL A 65 4.22 -0.03 0.21
CA VAL A 65 4.28 0.86 -0.96
C VAL A 65 5.57 0.61 -1.70
N LEU A 66 5.50 0.11 -2.92
CA LEU A 66 6.66 -0.01 -3.80
C LEU A 66 6.78 1.27 -4.65
N HIS A 67 7.94 1.90 -4.64
CA HIS A 67 8.26 3.00 -5.54
C HIS A 67 8.70 2.45 -6.90
N VAL A 68 8.06 2.91 -7.99
CA VAL A 68 8.32 2.37 -9.35
C VAL A 68 8.73 3.43 -10.37
N GLY A 69 8.61 4.69 -10.04
CA GLY A 69 8.90 5.81 -10.94
C GLY A 69 10.34 6.34 -10.85
N ARG A 70 10.49 7.65 -11.07
CA ARG A 70 11.77 8.35 -10.92
C ARG A 70 12.13 8.52 -9.45
N PRO A 71 13.42 8.68 -9.09
CA PRO A 71 13.79 9.03 -7.72
C PRO A 71 12.97 10.21 -7.21
N ALA A 72 12.45 10.12 -6.00
CA ALA A 72 11.60 11.14 -5.40
C ALA A 72 12.01 11.40 -3.95
N ARG A 73 11.91 12.65 -3.51
CA ARG A 73 12.19 13.02 -2.13
C ARG A 73 10.96 12.83 -1.27
N VAL A 74 11.10 11.99 -0.27
CA VAL A 74 10.04 11.64 0.68
C VAL A 74 10.54 11.89 2.09
N ALA A 75 9.71 12.57 2.87
CA ALA A 75 9.91 12.72 4.29
C ALA A 75 8.75 12.04 5.05
N GLY A 76 9.04 11.57 6.23
CA GLY A 76 8.04 10.94 7.10
C GLY A 76 8.59 10.70 8.48
N ARG A 77 7.73 10.31 9.40
CA ARG A 77 8.12 9.96 10.76
C ARG A 77 7.97 8.45 10.94
N THR A 78 9.08 7.77 11.24
CA THR A 78 9.13 6.33 11.45
C THR A 78 9.73 6.04 12.81
N ALA A 79 9.02 5.28 13.65
CA ALA A 79 9.46 4.97 15.04
C ALA A 79 9.91 6.23 15.82
N GLY A 80 9.16 7.34 15.67
CA GLY A 80 9.45 8.62 16.31
C GLY A 80 10.58 9.44 15.67
N LYS A 81 11.33 8.90 14.71
CA LYS A 81 12.41 9.59 14.00
C LYS A 81 11.89 10.22 12.71
N LEU A 82 12.29 11.47 12.48
CA LEU A 82 12.05 12.12 11.16
C LEU A 82 13.05 11.53 10.16
N VAL A 83 12.55 11.05 9.05
CA VAL A 83 13.33 10.59 7.90
C VAL A 83 13.01 11.51 6.73
N ASP A 84 14.03 12.00 6.05
CA ASP A 84 13.92 12.82 4.83
C ASP A 84 15.03 12.38 3.88
N LYS A 85 14.67 11.65 2.84
CA LYS A 85 15.63 11.09 1.91
C LYS A 85 15.11 10.99 0.48
N MET A 86 16.04 10.89 -0.47
CA MET A 86 15.75 10.55 -1.84
C MET A 86 15.53 9.05 -1.95
N ILE A 87 14.38 8.64 -2.49
CA ILE A 87 13.98 7.25 -2.65
C ILE A 87 14.12 6.85 -4.12
N PRO A 88 15.04 5.95 -4.46
CA PRO A 88 15.15 5.40 -5.81
C PRO A 88 13.99 4.43 -6.13
N PRO A 89 13.73 4.13 -7.41
CA PRO A 89 12.83 3.05 -7.81
C PRO A 89 13.26 1.70 -7.23
N GLY A 90 12.30 0.83 -6.97
CA GLY A 90 12.52 -0.49 -6.39
C GLY A 90 12.62 -0.51 -4.86
N HIS A 91 12.68 0.66 -4.23
CA HIS A 91 12.61 0.76 -2.77
C HIS A 91 11.16 0.69 -2.31
N PHE A 92 10.94 0.17 -1.12
CA PHE A 92 9.62 0.05 -0.54
C PHE A 92 9.51 0.76 0.80
N PHE A 93 8.27 1.05 1.16
CA PHE A 93 7.86 1.54 2.47
C PHE A 93 6.95 0.48 3.08
N LEU A 94 7.15 0.20 4.36
CA LEU A 94 6.27 -0.67 5.13
C LEU A 94 5.66 0.11 6.28
N TRP A 95 4.34 0.12 6.34
CA TRP A 95 3.59 0.71 7.44
C TRP A 95 2.75 -0.36 8.11
N PRO A 96 3.17 -0.83 9.28
CA PRO A 96 2.42 -1.84 10.04
C PRO A 96 1.05 -1.32 10.44
N GLY A 97 0.05 -2.20 10.40
CA GLY A 97 -1.26 -1.88 10.94
C GLY A 97 -1.21 -1.53 12.43
N GLY A 98 -2.07 -0.63 12.85
CA GLY A 98 -2.11 -0.10 14.21
C GLY A 98 -1.21 1.12 14.44
N GLN A 99 -0.53 1.61 13.41
CA GLN A 99 0.30 2.81 13.48
C GLN A 99 -0.26 3.94 12.60
N SER A 100 -0.20 5.18 13.09
CA SER A 100 -0.53 6.35 12.30
C SER A 100 0.55 6.63 11.27
N LEU A 101 0.16 7.08 10.08
CA LEU A 101 1.06 7.41 8.98
C LEU A 101 1.20 8.93 8.84
N ASN A 102 2.43 9.41 8.90
CA ASN A 102 2.77 10.79 8.55
C ASN A 102 3.76 10.77 7.39
N VAL A 103 3.39 11.40 6.28
CA VAL A 103 4.20 11.43 5.08
C VAL A 103 4.15 12.82 4.43
N GLU A 104 5.30 13.26 3.96
CA GLU A 104 5.47 14.44 3.10
C GLU A 104 6.16 13.98 1.82
N LEU A 105 5.44 14.05 0.73
CA LEU A 105 5.94 13.78 -0.61
C LEU A 105 6.30 15.12 -1.26
N ARG A 106 7.57 15.33 -1.57
CA ARG A 106 8.08 16.58 -2.13
C ARG A 106 8.17 16.59 -3.65
N ASP A 107 8.27 15.42 -4.25
CA ASP A 107 8.30 15.22 -5.70
C ASP A 107 7.12 14.35 -6.15
N PRO A 108 6.70 14.44 -7.43
CA PRO A 108 5.75 13.49 -7.99
C PRO A 108 6.26 12.06 -7.86
N LEU A 109 5.40 11.16 -7.45
CA LEU A 109 5.73 9.77 -7.15
C LEU A 109 4.85 8.81 -7.97
N GLU A 110 5.45 7.74 -8.46
CA GLU A 110 4.72 6.58 -9.03
C GLU A 110 4.91 5.39 -8.09
N THR A 111 3.79 4.83 -7.66
CA THR A 111 3.80 3.79 -6.63
C THR A 111 2.85 2.65 -6.95
N VAL A 112 3.12 1.52 -6.32
CA VAL A 112 2.15 0.45 -6.14
C VAL A 112 1.88 0.31 -4.65
N HIS A 113 0.64 0.50 -4.25
CA HIS A 113 0.19 0.31 -2.88
C HIS A 113 -0.39 -1.09 -2.71
N PHE A 114 0.02 -1.77 -1.66
CA PHE A 114 -0.51 -3.05 -1.23
C PHE A 114 -1.01 -2.93 0.19
N TYR A 115 -2.30 -3.12 0.39
CA TYR A 115 -2.85 -3.33 1.71
C TYR A 115 -2.97 -4.83 1.95
N VAL A 116 -2.40 -5.29 3.04
CA VAL A 116 -2.39 -6.70 3.44
C VAL A 116 -3.08 -6.84 4.79
N LYS A 117 -4.09 -7.69 4.85
CA LYS A 117 -4.81 -7.94 6.10
C LYS A 117 -3.86 -8.47 7.18
N ARG A 118 -3.99 -7.92 8.38
CA ARG A 118 -3.28 -8.43 9.55
C ARG A 118 -3.54 -9.91 9.77
N ASP A 119 -4.80 -10.33 9.70
CA ASP A 119 -5.18 -11.73 9.89
C ASP A 119 -4.52 -12.67 8.89
N LEU A 120 -4.27 -12.22 7.65
CA LEU A 120 -3.55 -13.00 6.65
C LEU A 120 -2.08 -13.19 7.04
N VAL A 121 -1.41 -12.13 7.49
CA VAL A 121 -0.03 -12.18 7.97
C VAL A 121 0.07 -13.11 9.18
N ASP A 122 -0.83 -12.98 10.14
CA ASP A 122 -0.89 -13.83 11.34
C ASP A 122 -1.18 -15.29 11.01
N ALA A 123 -2.01 -15.55 10.01
CA ALA A 123 -2.32 -16.92 9.56
C ALA A 123 -1.10 -17.57 8.92
N ILE A 124 -0.42 -16.86 8.03
CA ILE A 124 0.81 -17.33 7.38
C ILE A 124 1.92 -17.56 8.42
N ALA A 125 2.12 -16.63 9.35
CA ALA A 125 3.11 -16.80 10.41
C ALA A 125 2.88 -18.08 11.22
N ARG A 126 1.64 -18.36 11.58
CA ARG A 126 1.26 -19.60 12.30
C ARG A 126 1.50 -20.86 11.47
N GLU A 127 1.20 -20.82 10.17
CA GLU A 127 1.43 -21.94 9.25
C GLU A 127 2.93 -22.31 9.17
N PHE A 128 3.79 -21.30 9.21
CA PHE A 128 5.25 -21.49 9.22
C PHE A 128 5.84 -21.72 10.63
N GLY A 129 5.01 -21.89 11.66
CA GLY A 129 5.46 -22.16 13.02
C GLY A 129 6.02 -20.93 13.75
N PHE A 130 5.86 -19.74 13.20
CA PHE A 130 6.19 -18.50 13.91
C PHE A 130 5.08 -18.17 14.92
N GLY A 131 5.46 -17.58 16.04
CA GLY A 131 4.51 -17.01 16.99
C GLY A 131 3.90 -15.70 16.43
N LYS A 132 3.53 -14.80 17.33
CA LYS A 132 3.09 -13.45 16.94
C LYS A 132 4.21 -12.72 16.21
N VAL A 133 3.97 -12.30 14.97
CA VAL A 133 4.91 -11.50 14.18
C VAL A 133 4.57 -10.02 14.36
N GLU A 134 5.55 -9.24 14.75
CA GLU A 134 5.45 -7.79 14.79
C GLU A 134 6.29 -7.21 13.65
N LEU A 135 5.61 -6.50 12.73
CA LEU A 135 6.29 -5.82 11.63
C LEU A 135 6.80 -4.46 12.12
N GLU A 136 8.00 -4.11 11.71
CA GLU A 136 8.56 -2.79 11.98
C GLU A 136 8.35 -1.85 10.78
N PRO A 137 8.03 -0.56 11.02
CA PRO A 137 7.90 0.40 9.95
C PRO A 137 9.25 0.61 9.25
N SER A 138 9.19 0.68 7.93
CA SER A 138 10.36 0.92 7.07
C SER A 138 10.07 2.05 6.09
N LEU A 139 11.04 2.92 5.85
CA LEU A 139 10.91 4.04 4.92
C LEU A 139 12.04 3.99 3.88
N GLY A 140 11.70 3.50 2.68
CA GLY A 140 12.60 3.45 1.52
C GLY A 140 13.76 2.48 1.70
N GLU A 141 13.47 1.27 2.16
CA GLU A 141 14.41 0.15 2.20
C GLU A 141 14.36 -0.63 0.87
N ILE A 142 15.33 -1.50 0.69
CA ILE A 142 15.38 -2.40 -0.46
C ILE A 142 15.33 -3.86 0.03
N ASP A 143 14.45 -4.63 -0.58
CA ASP A 143 14.38 -6.08 -0.44
C ASP A 143 13.99 -6.66 -1.80
N THR A 144 14.86 -7.48 -2.37
CA THR A 144 14.70 -8.00 -3.72
C THR A 144 13.50 -8.95 -3.85
N LEU A 145 13.15 -9.66 -2.79
CA LEU A 145 11.98 -10.55 -2.78
C LEU A 145 10.68 -9.73 -2.74
N ILE A 146 10.59 -8.76 -1.82
CA ILE A 146 9.45 -7.84 -1.76
C ILE A 146 9.28 -7.11 -3.08
N GLN A 147 10.37 -6.59 -3.66
CA GLN A 147 10.35 -5.92 -4.95
C GLN A 147 9.81 -6.84 -6.07
N ALA A 148 10.32 -8.07 -6.16
CA ALA A 148 9.90 -9.02 -7.19
C ALA A 148 8.41 -9.39 -7.05
N VAL A 149 7.95 -9.71 -5.85
CA VAL A 149 6.55 -10.06 -5.56
C VAL A 149 5.63 -8.88 -5.87
N CYS A 150 5.95 -7.69 -5.38
CA CYS A 150 5.16 -6.49 -5.62
C CYS A 150 5.10 -6.13 -7.12
N THR A 151 6.20 -6.30 -7.84
CA THR A 151 6.23 -6.06 -9.29
C THR A 151 5.33 -7.02 -10.04
N GLU A 152 5.39 -8.32 -9.74
CA GLU A 152 4.54 -9.32 -10.37
C GLU A 152 3.04 -9.06 -10.09
N ILE A 153 2.70 -8.75 -8.84
CA ILE A 153 1.33 -8.41 -8.48
C ILE A 153 0.85 -7.17 -9.24
N SER A 154 1.68 -6.14 -9.38
CA SER A 154 1.32 -4.92 -10.11
C SER A 154 1.05 -5.19 -11.59
N ILE A 155 1.86 -6.04 -12.25
CA ILE A 155 1.65 -6.47 -13.63
C ILE A 155 0.30 -7.17 -13.77
N ARG A 156 -0.03 -8.08 -12.87
CA ARG A 156 -1.32 -8.80 -12.87
C ARG A 156 -2.50 -7.86 -12.71
N VAL A 157 -2.43 -6.93 -11.75
CA VAL A 157 -3.49 -5.93 -11.54
C VAL A 157 -3.70 -5.09 -12.79
N CYS A 158 -2.63 -4.61 -13.44
CA CYS A 158 -2.73 -3.84 -14.69
C CYS A 158 -3.43 -4.65 -15.79
N ARG A 159 -2.97 -5.88 -16.06
CA ARG A 159 -3.55 -6.75 -17.09
C ARG A 159 -5.04 -7.05 -16.85
N MET A 160 -5.41 -7.37 -15.61
CA MET A 160 -6.79 -7.68 -15.25
C MET A 160 -7.69 -6.44 -15.37
N THR A 161 -7.18 -5.25 -14.97
CA THR A 161 -7.90 -3.99 -15.11
C THR A 161 -8.15 -3.64 -16.59
N GLU A 162 -7.16 -3.84 -17.47
CA GLU A 162 -7.30 -3.63 -18.91
C GLU A 162 -8.32 -4.60 -19.52
N SER A 163 -8.23 -5.89 -19.19
CA SER A 163 -9.18 -6.90 -19.66
C SER A 163 -10.62 -6.58 -19.26
N ALA A 164 -10.84 -6.13 -18.02
CA ALA A 164 -12.15 -5.74 -17.53
C ALA A 164 -12.70 -4.47 -18.20
N ARG A 165 -11.83 -3.57 -18.70
CA ARG A 165 -12.26 -2.39 -19.48
C ARG A 165 -12.65 -2.74 -20.91
N LEU A 166 -12.00 -3.74 -21.51
CA LEU A 166 -12.29 -4.18 -22.89
C LEU A 166 -13.55 -5.05 -22.98
N ALA A 167 -14.02 -5.60 -21.86
CA ALA A 167 -15.21 -6.44 -21.78
C ALA A 167 -16.51 -5.67 -21.51
N ARG A 168 -16.45 -4.34 -21.41
CA ARG A 168 -17.60 -3.43 -21.23
C ARG A 168 -17.91 -2.67 -22.51
#